data_53f44800080ce32712df38211a78fd80
#
_entry.id   53f44800080ce32712df38211a78fd80
#
_cell.length_a   1.000
_cell.length_b   1.000
_cell.length_c   1.000
_cell.angle_alpha   90.00
_cell.angle_beta   90.00
_cell.angle_gamma   90.00
#
_symmetry.space_group_name_H-M   'P 1'
#
loop_
_entity.id
_entity.type
_entity.pdbx_description
1 polymer ?
#
loop_
_entity_poly.entity_id
_entity_poly.type
_entity_poly.pdbx_seq_one_letter_code
_entity_poly.pdbx_strand_id
1 'polypeptide(L)'
;MNSLKIYLDKDIDTNLIRTKKIAVIGFGSQGYGQSMNLKDSGCDVVLGLRLGGKSDTKAKNYGFRTMTIEDAVKYADIVQILIPDEIQAKVYEEQIKPYLRKGQYLMFSHGFNIHYKKIEAPQDVNVIMVAPKGPGHTVRSEFEVGRGVPSLIAVYQNPSEDARDVALSYASAIGAGRAGIIETTFKEETETDLFGEQAVICGGVSALIKTGFEVLVEAGYSPYMAYFEVLHEMKLLVDLINQGGLADMRYSISNTAEYGDMTRGPKVIGEQSRNAMKDLLKDIQSGAFANEFMEEMQSGCKKFNELRKQNADHLIEKVGKEIRSSFVWGDGGKIINRDKN
;
A
#
# COMPACT_ATOMS: atom_id res chain seq x y z
N MET A 1 -16.95 22.47 4.94
CA MET A 1 -15.80 21.55 4.71
C MET A 1 -14.55 22.41 4.71
N ASN A 2 -13.56 22.10 5.54
CA ASN A 2 -12.25 22.75 5.40
C ASN A 2 -11.71 22.43 4.02
N SER A 3 -11.14 23.42 3.32
CA SER A 3 -10.53 23.19 2.00
C SER A 3 -9.39 22.16 2.15
N LEU A 4 -9.42 21.10 1.35
CA LEU A 4 -8.34 20.12 1.28
C LEU A 4 -7.05 20.85 0.85
N LYS A 5 -6.01 20.77 1.69
CA LYS A 5 -4.70 21.31 1.35
C LYS A 5 -3.85 20.22 0.72
N ILE A 6 -3.46 20.42 -0.52
CA ILE A 6 -2.57 19.54 -1.26
C ILE A 6 -1.23 20.25 -1.41
N TYR A 7 -0.15 19.57 -1.01
CA TYR A 7 1.22 20.05 -1.16
C TYR A 7 1.85 19.46 -2.42
N LEU A 8 2.51 20.30 -3.18
CA LEU A 8 3.31 19.94 -4.36
C LEU A 8 4.78 20.30 -4.11
N ASP A 9 5.68 19.82 -4.95
CA ASP A 9 7.13 20.08 -4.82
C ASP A 9 7.47 21.57 -4.64
N LYS A 10 6.71 22.46 -5.29
CA LYS A 10 6.88 23.93 -5.17
C LYS A 10 6.56 24.49 -3.78
N ASP A 11 5.83 23.74 -2.95
CA ASP A 11 5.36 24.13 -1.61
C ASP A 11 6.26 23.54 -0.51
N ILE A 12 7.33 22.80 -0.86
CA ILE A 12 8.12 21.95 0.03
C ILE A 12 9.60 22.30 -0.10
N ASP A 13 10.34 22.31 1.01
CA ASP A 13 11.81 22.25 0.95
C ASP A 13 12.26 20.82 0.57
N THR A 14 12.41 20.59 -0.72
CA THR A 14 12.83 19.28 -1.26
C THR A 14 14.29 18.93 -0.95
N ASN A 15 15.09 19.87 -0.41
CA ASN A 15 16.49 19.65 -0.07
C ASN A 15 16.66 19.16 1.37
N LEU A 16 15.70 19.43 2.26
CA LEU A 16 15.78 19.06 3.67
C LEU A 16 16.11 17.58 3.86
N ILE A 17 15.43 16.68 3.14
CA ILE A 17 15.63 15.24 3.26
C ILE A 17 17.04 14.78 2.82
N ARG A 18 17.67 15.49 1.89
CA ARG A 18 19.03 15.19 1.41
C ARG A 18 20.11 15.46 2.46
N THR A 19 19.80 16.25 3.48
CA THR A 19 20.69 16.51 4.62
C THR A 19 20.63 15.42 5.69
N LYS A 20 19.67 14.49 5.58
CA LYS A 20 19.42 13.43 6.54
C LYS A 20 19.95 12.08 6.05
N LYS A 21 20.48 11.28 6.95
CA LYS A 21 20.82 9.88 6.71
C LYS A 21 19.59 9.02 6.92
N ILE A 22 19.25 8.19 5.95
CA ILE A 22 18.02 7.39 5.96
C ILE A 22 18.36 5.91 6.03
N ALA A 23 17.86 5.21 7.04
CA ALA A 23 17.84 3.76 7.08
C ALA A 23 16.45 3.25 6.70
N VAL A 24 16.35 2.45 5.66
CA VAL A 24 15.13 1.72 5.33
C VAL A 24 15.26 0.29 5.84
N ILE A 25 14.35 -0.09 6.73
CA ILE A 25 14.30 -1.44 7.31
C ILE A 25 13.35 -2.29 6.47
N GLY A 26 13.94 -3.22 5.71
CA GLY A 26 13.20 -4.06 4.76
C GLY A 26 13.41 -3.64 3.29
N PHE A 27 13.32 -4.64 2.39
CA PHE A 27 13.49 -4.43 0.94
C PHE A 27 12.48 -5.27 0.13
N GLY A 28 11.22 -5.27 0.62
CA GLY A 28 10.04 -5.75 -0.10
C GLY A 28 9.56 -4.73 -1.16
N SER A 29 8.30 -4.81 -1.57
CA SER A 29 7.76 -3.94 -2.63
C SER A 29 7.92 -2.44 -2.30
N GLN A 30 7.45 -1.99 -1.13
CA GLN A 30 7.60 -0.60 -0.70
C GLN A 30 9.06 -0.24 -0.41
N GLY A 31 9.81 -1.12 0.29
CA GLY A 31 11.22 -0.88 0.57
C GLY A 31 12.06 -0.70 -0.68
N TYR A 32 11.81 -1.50 -1.72
CA TYR A 32 12.43 -1.35 -3.03
C TYR A 32 12.04 -0.02 -3.69
N GLY A 33 10.73 0.23 -3.86
CA GLY A 33 10.26 1.40 -4.59
C GLY A 33 10.72 2.70 -3.96
N GLN A 34 10.53 2.85 -2.64
CA GLN A 34 10.91 4.07 -1.92
C GLN A 34 12.43 4.25 -1.87
N SER A 35 13.21 3.20 -1.56
CA SER A 35 14.68 3.30 -1.51
C SER A 35 15.28 3.69 -2.85
N MET A 36 14.79 3.12 -3.96
CA MET A 36 15.25 3.49 -5.30
C MET A 36 14.96 4.96 -5.62
N ASN A 37 13.75 5.43 -5.31
CA ASN A 37 13.37 6.82 -5.56
C ASN A 37 14.17 7.80 -4.71
N LEU A 38 14.40 7.49 -3.42
CA LEU A 38 15.26 8.28 -2.54
C LEU A 38 16.70 8.36 -3.06
N LYS A 39 17.26 7.22 -3.51
CA LYS A 39 18.60 7.16 -4.11
C LYS A 39 18.70 8.02 -5.36
N ASP A 40 17.74 7.91 -6.28
CA ASP A 40 17.70 8.72 -7.51
C ASP A 40 17.45 10.21 -7.21
N SER A 41 16.83 10.53 -6.08
CA SER A 41 16.64 11.90 -5.58
C SER A 41 17.87 12.46 -4.85
N GLY A 42 18.96 11.69 -4.75
CA GLY A 42 20.23 12.12 -4.15
C GLY A 42 20.28 12.05 -2.62
N CYS A 43 19.45 11.22 -1.99
CA CYS A 43 19.47 11.00 -0.55
C CYS A 43 20.54 9.98 -0.11
N ASP A 44 21.07 10.11 1.09
CA ASP A 44 21.96 9.12 1.73
C ASP A 44 21.11 7.99 2.33
N VAL A 45 21.00 6.86 1.61
CA VAL A 45 20.16 5.73 1.97
C VAL A 45 21.00 4.49 2.26
N VAL A 46 20.73 3.86 3.41
CA VAL A 46 21.22 2.53 3.76
C VAL A 46 20.06 1.59 4.01
N LEU A 47 20.27 0.29 3.83
CA LEU A 47 19.25 -0.72 4.08
C LEU A 47 19.62 -1.54 5.32
N GLY A 48 18.73 -1.55 6.32
CA GLY A 48 18.80 -2.42 7.48
C GLY A 48 18.14 -3.76 7.17
N LEU A 49 18.95 -4.83 7.04
CA LEU A 49 18.50 -6.14 6.58
C LEU A 49 19.18 -7.28 7.36
N ARG A 50 18.58 -8.48 7.30
CA ARG A 50 19.29 -9.68 7.70
C ARG A 50 20.36 -10.00 6.65
N LEU A 51 21.62 -9.81 7.02
CA LEU A 51 22.76 -10.05 6.13
C LEU A 51 22.80 -11.49 5.64
N GLY A 52 23.19 -11.68 4.37
CA GLY A 52 23.22 -12.98 3.72
C GLY A 52 21.84 -13.51 3.27
N GLY A 53 20.76 -12.81 3.56
CA GLY A 53 19.41 -13.16 3.11
C GLY A 53 19.13 -12.74 1.66
N LYS A 54 17.99 -13.20 1.11
CA LYS A 54 17.57 -12.85 -0.26
C LYS A 54 17.46 -11.35 -0.50
N SER A 55 16.89 -10.60 0.46
CA SER A 55 16.76 -9.14 0.37
C SER A 55 18.10 -8.43 0.40
N ASP A 56 19.08 -8.93 1.17
CA ASP A 56 20.44 -8.38 1.23
C ASP A 56 21.15 -8.55 -0.13
N THR A 57 21.12 -9.75 -0.69
CA THR A 57 21.67 -10.02 -2.02
C THR A 57 21.02 -9.15 -3.09
N LYS A 58 19.68 -9.05 -3.07
CA LYS A 58 18.92 -8.22 -4.00
C LYS A 58 19.33 -6.74 -3.85
N ALA A 59 19.39 -6.22 -2.64
CA ALA A 59 19.75 -4.83 -2.37
C ALA A 59 21.18 -4.48 -2.87
N LYS A 60 22.14 -5.36 -2.65
CA LYS A 60 23.52 -5.21 -3.15
C LYS A 60 23.58 -5.18 -4.67
N ASN A 61 22.76 -5.98 -5.36
CA ASN A 61 22.68 -5.96 -6.84
C ASN A 61 22.14 -4.60 -7.36
N TYR A 62 21.33 -3.88 -6.58
CA TYR A 62 20.90 -2.52 -6.89
C TYR A 62 21.88 -1.43 -6.39
N GLY A 63 23.05 -1.83 -5.89
CA GLY A 63 24.11 -0.93 -5.44
C GLY A 63 23.79 -0.19 -4.14
N PHE A 64 23.02 -0.79 -3.24
CA PHE A 64 22.79 -0.27 -1.90
C PHE A 64 23.85 -0.76 -0.91
N ARG A 65 24.20 0.12 0.02
CA ARG A 65 24.92 -0.26 1.24
C ARG A 65 23.94 -0.93 2.18
N THR A 66 24.23 -2.17 2.57
CA THR A 66 23.41 -2.95 3.51
C THR A 66 24.14 -3.09 4.85
N MET A 67 23.37 -3.11 5.93
CA MET A 67 23.84 -3.22 7.31
C MET A 67 22.91 -4.16 8.08
N THR A 68 23.33 -4.57 9.30
CA THR A 68 22.35 -5.09 10.28
C THR A 68 21.35 -4.00 10.61
N ILE A 69 20.18 -4.39 11.14
CA ILE A 69 19.15 -3.40 11.50
C ILE A 69 19.71 -2.45 12.59
N GLU A 70 20.40 -2.99 13.59
CA GLU A 70 20.99 -2.24 14.70
C GLU A 70 22.01 -1.20 14.21
N ASP A 71 22.89 -1.57 13.27
CA ASP A 71 23.88 -0.65 12.73
C ASP A 71 23.25 0.41 11.83
N ALA A 72 22.20 0.05 11.08
CA ALA A 72 21.45 1.00 10.29
C ALA A 72 20.72 2.03 11.15
N VAL A 73 20.13 1.63 12.28
CA VAL A 73 19.51 2.54 13.27
C VAL A 73 20.52 3.49 13.87
N LYS A 74 21.70 2.98 14.26
CA LYS A 74 22.80 3.82 14.80
C LYS A 74 23.33 4.84 13.79
N TYR A 75 23.33 4.47 12.51
CA TYR A 75 23.83 5.33 11.42
C TYR A 75 22.86 6.46 11.07
N ALA A 76 21.56 6.19 11.07
CA ALA A 76 20.57 7.05 10.45
C ALA A 76 20.04 8.17 11.35
N ASP A 77 19.53 9.23 10.73
CA ASP A 77 18.67 10.23 11.36
C ASP A 77 17.20 9.82 11.26
N ILE A 78 16.83 9.14 10.16
CA ILE A 78 15.48 8.64 9.88
C ILE A 78 15.52 7.12 9.75
N VAL A 79 14.70 6.43 10.52
CA VAL A 79 14.51 4.98 10.49
C VAL A 79 13.13 4.69 9.91
N GLN A 80 13.08 4.34 8.62
CA GLN A 80 11.86 4.00 7.90
C GLN A 80 11.60 2.50 7.97
N ILE A 81 10.49 2.08 8.58
CA ILE A 81 10.14 0.67 8.77
C ILE A 81 9.23 0.23 7.63
N LEU A 82 9.74 -0.66 6.75
CA LEU A 82 9.03 -1.20 5.56
C LEU A 82 9.10 -2.73 5.52
N ILE A 83 8.98 -3.37 6.67
CA ILE A 83 8.76 -4.80 6.84
C ILE A 83 7.27 -5.07 7.11
N PRO A 84 6.77 -6.30 6.94
CA PRO A 84 5.37 -6.64 7.21
C PRO A 84 4.91 -6.26 8.62
N ASP A 85 3.67 -5.79 8.75
CA ASP A 85 3.14 -5.21 9.99
C ASP A 85 3.19 -6.17 11.18
N GLU A 86 2.95 -7.45 10.93
CA GLU A 86 2.92 -8.51 11.96
C GLU A 86 4.26 -8.78 12.62
N ILE A 87 5.37 -8.39 11.98
CA ILE A 87 6.72 -8.58 12.55
C ILE A 87 7.35 -7.27 13.04
N GLN A 88 6.76 -6.11 12.71
CA GLN A 88 7.35 -4.80 13.05
C GLN A 88 7.55 -4.62 14.55
N ALA A 89 6.55 -4.95 15.37
CA ALA A 89 6.63 -4.78 16.83
C ALA A 89 7.79 -5.57 17.44
N LYS A 90 7.97 -6.83 17.00
CA LYS A 90 9.10 -7.66 17.46
C LYS A 90 10.43 -7.09 17.03
N VAL A 91 10.59 -6.74 15.76
CA VAL A 91 11.84 -6.16 15.24
C VAL A 91 12.13 -4.82 15.91
N TYR A 92 11.10 -4.03 16.16
CA TYR A 92 11.22 -2.77 16.86
C TYR A 92 11.79 -2.95 18.27
N GLU A 93 11.20 -3.81 19.09
CA GLU A 93 11.65 -4.04 20.49
C GLU A 93 13.06 -4.65 20.55
N GLU A 94 13.39 -5.60 19.66
CA GLU A 94 14.64 -6.34 19.70
C GLU A 94 15.80 -5.62 19.03
N GLN A 95 15.58 -4.91 17.90
CA GLN A 95 16.64 -4.47 16.98
C GLN A 95 16.62 -2.96 16.67
N ILE A 96 15.55 -2.23 17.01
CA ILE A 96 15.44 -0.80 16.72
C ILE A 96 15.47 0.01 18.01
N LYS A 97 14.53 -0.21 18.91
CA LYS A 97 14.32 0.57 20.14
C LYS A 97 15.57 0.70 21.02
N PRO A 98 16.39 -0.35 21.24
CA PRO A 98 17.60 -0.24 22.07
C PRO A 98 18.67 0.71 21.50
N TYR A 99 18.58 1.05 20.23
CA TYR A 99 19.57 1.86 19.51
C TYR A 99 19.02 3.21 19.05
N LEU A 100 17.75 3.51 19.33
CA LEU A 100 17.17 4.82 19.04
C LEU A 100 17.83 5.91 19.86
N ARG A 101 17.97 7.08 19.25
CA ARG A 101 18.57 8.27 19.88
C ARG A 101 17.56 9.41 19.91
N LYS A 102 17.67 10.26 20.90
CA LYS A 102 16.90 11.49 20.99
C LYS A 102 16.94 12.26 19.67
N GLY A 103 15.79 12.73 19.22
CA GLY A 103 15.62 13.53 18.00
C GLY A 103 15.62 12.75 16.70
N GLN A 104 15.86 11.41 16.70
CA GLN A 104 15.67 10.58 15.50
C GLN A 104 14.21 10.55 15.08
N TYR A 105 13.99 10.21 13.82
CA TYR A 105 12.66 10.02 13.24
C TYR A 105 12.39 8.54 13.04
N LEU A 106 11.37 8.03 13.71
CA LEU A 106 10.80 6.72 13.44
C LEU A 106 9.67 6.91 12.43
N MET A 107 9.80 6.32 11.25
CA MET A 107 8.89 6.55 10.14
C MET A 107 8.20 5.25 9.71
N PHE A 108 6.95 5.37 9.31
CA PHE A 108 6.10 4.28 8.82
C PHE A 108 5.46 4.66 7.47
N SER A 109 5.00 3.66 6.71
CA SER A 109 4.17 3.88 5.51
C SER A 109 2.74 3.40 5.68
N HIS A 110 2.38 2.89 6.85
CA HIS A 110 1.03 2.57 7.30
C HIS A 110 0.98 2.71 8.82
N GLY A 111 -0.15 3.21 9.33
CA GLY A 111 -0.24 3.59 10.74
C GLY A 111 -0.53 2.44 11.72
N PHE A 112 -0.70 1.20 11.25
CA PHE A 112 -1.18 0.02 12.01
C PHE A 112 -0.53 -0.12 13.39
N ASN A 113 0.80 -0.24 13.44
CA ASN A 113 1.51 -0.55 14.67
C ASN A 113 1.49 0.59 15.70
N ILE A 114 1.39 1.84 15.25
CA ILE A 114 1.27 3.01 16.12
C ILE A 114 -0.18 3.21 16.57
N HIS A 115 -1.14 3.14 15.63
CA HIS A 115 -2.55 3.32 15.93
C HIS A 115 -3.08 2.30 16.94
N TYR A 116 -2.76 1.02 16.73
CA TYR A 116 -3.16 -0.06 17.63
C TYR A 116 -2.18 -0.31 18.80
N LYS A 117 -1.26 0.62 19.05
CA LYS A 117 -0.31 0.59 20.20
C LYS A 117 0.50 -0.71 20.28
N LYS A 118 0.87 -1.27 19.13
CA LYS A 118 1.79 -2.41 19.06
C LYS A 118 3.26 -1.94 19.15
N ILE A 119 3.51 -0.68 18.80
CA ILE A 119 4.79 0.02 18.95
C ILE A 119 4.54 1.31 19.71
N GLU A 120 5.30 1.53 20.77
CA GLU A 120 5.36 2.78 21.53
C GLU A 120 6.79 3.32 21.50
N ALA A 121 6.95 4.50 20.87
CA ALA A 121 8.25 5.15 20.74
C ALA A 121 8.61 5.96 22.00
N PRO A 122 9.92 6.14 22.34
CA PRO A 122 10.36 7.07 23.36
C PRO A 122 9.84 8.50 23.07
N GLN A 123 9.53 9.27 24.11
CA GLN A 123 8.93 10.59 23.98
C GLN A 123 9.85 11.62 23.28
N ASP A 124 11.15 11.38 23.27
CA ASP A 124 12.17 12.23 22.65
C ASP A 124 12.51 11.82 21.19
N VAL A 125 11.74 10.89 20.60
CA VAL A 125 11.84 10.45 19.22
C VAL A 125 10.65 11.00 18.42
N ASN A 126 10.89 11.50 17.20
CA ASN A 126 9.83 11.90 16.29
C ASN A 126 9.17 10.65 15.69
N VAL A 127 7.85 10.66 15.58
CA VAL A 127 7.09 9.57 14.94
C VAL A 127 6.25 10.16 13.83
N ILE A 128 6.54 9.75 12.60
CA ILE A 128 5.92 10.27 11.38
C ILE A 128 5.51 9.14 10.44
N MET A 129 4.63 9.45 9.53
CA MET A 129 4.19 8.53 8.48
C MET A 129 4.26 9.22 7.12
N VAL A 130 4.72 8.47 6.12
CA VAL A 130 4.58 8.79 4.71
C VAL A 130 4.00 7.56 4.01
N ALA A 131 2.73 7.63 3.65
CA ALA A 131 1.94 6.52 3.11
C ALA A 131 1.59 6.76 1.63
N PRO A 132 2.40 6.25 0.66
CA PRO A 132 2.03 6.27 -0.75
C PRO A 132 0.74 5.47 -0.98
N LYS A 133 -0.24 6.06 -1.67
CA LYS A 133 -1.51 5.38 -1.98
C LYS A 133 -1.40 4.57 -3.27
N GLY A 134 -0.56 3.54 -3.19
CA GLY A 134 -0.32 2.58 -4.26
C GLY A 134 0.74 1.54 -3.91
N PRO A 135 0.76 0.40 -4.60
CA PRO A 135 1.78 -0.64 -4.40
C PRO A 135 3.20 -0.11 -4.65
N GLY A 136 4.20 -0.64 -3.96
CA GLY A 136 5.58 -0.13 -4.04
C GLY A 136 6.20 -0.17 -5.44
N HIS A 137 5.85 -1.18 -6.26
CA HIS A 137 6.28 -1.23 -7.66
C HIS A 137 5.67 -0.11 -8.51
N THR A 138 4.43 0.33 -8.20
CA THR A 138 3.80 1.49 -8.85
C THR A 138 4.46 2.79 -8.40
N VAL A 139 4.81 2.91 -7.10
CA VAL A 139 5.59 4.05 -6.60
C VAL A 139 6.89 4.21 -7.40
N ARG A 140 7.55 3.10 -7.73
CA ARG A 140 8.77 3.12 -8.56
C ARG A 140 8.49 3.45 -10.02
N SER A 141 7.55 2.72 -10.66
CA SER A 141 7.29 2.89 -12.10
C SER A 141 6.77 4.28 -12.45
N GLU A 142 5.92 4.88 -11.60
CA GLU A 142 5.46 6.26 -11.81
C GLU A 142 6.61 7.28 -11.67
N PHE A 143 7.49 7.04 -10.70
CA PHE A 143 8.65 7.90 -10.52
C PHE A 143 9.59 7.88 -11.74
N GLU A 144 9.86 6.70 -12.31
CA GLU A 144 10.75 6.52 -13.48
C GLU A 144 10.26 7.26 -14.72
N VAL A 145 8.95 7.42 -14.87
CA VAL A 145 8.35 8.17 -16.00
C VAL A 145 8.07 9.64 -15.67
N GLY A 146 8.64 10.16 -14.57
CA GLY A 146 8.51 11.57 -14.19
C GLY A 146 7.18 11.93 -13.51
N ARG A 147 6.32 10.95 -13.25
CA ARG A 147 5.08 11.10 -12.48
C ARG A 147 5.32 10.77 -10.99
N GLY A 148 4.26 10.62 -10.23
CA GLY A 148 4.30 10.22 -8.83
C GLY A 148 3.01 9.54 -8.39
N VAL A 149 3.07 8.89 -7.23
CA VAL A 149 1.89 8.34 -6.55
C VAL A 149 1.52 9.30 -5.42
N PRO A 150 0.26 9.76 -5.33
CA PRO A 150 -0.19 10.59 -4.21
C PRO A 150 0.12 9.92 -2.88
N SER A 151 0.52 10.71 -1.89
CA SER A 151 0.88 10.19 -0.57
C SER A 151 0.18 10.95 0.54
N LEU A 152 -0.12 10.24 1.62
CA LEU A 152 -0.53 10.85 2.87
C LEU A 152 0.69 11.04 3.78
N ILE A 153 0.69 12.12 4.57
CA ILE A 153 1.64 12.30 5.66
C ILE A 153 0.90 12.47 6.97
N ALA A 154 1.49 12.01 8.07
CA ALA A 154 0.98 12.26 9.40
C ALA A 154 2.13 12.41 10.41
N VAL A 155 1.90 13.21 11.45
CA VAL A 155 2.82 13.40 12.58
C VAL A 155 2.13 12.90 13.84
N TYR A 156 2.75 11.93 14.53
CA TYR A 156 2.28 11.38 15.80
C TYR A 156 3.03 11.98 16.99
N GLN A 157 4.38 12.09 16.91
CA GLN A 157 5.24 12.74 17.87
C GLN A 157 6.20 13.70 17.18
N ASN A 158 6.42 14.89 17.77
CA ASN A 158 7.23 15.96 17.17
C ASN A 158 8.09 16.72 18.20
N PRO A 159 8.97 16.03 18.96
CA PRO A 159 9.84 16.70 19.91
C PRO A 159 10.90 17.63 19.27
N SER A 160 11.18 17.47 17.98
CA SER A 160 12.14 18.32 17.24
C SER A 160 11.49 19.51 16.53
N GLU A 161 10.14 19.60 16.53
CA GLU A 161 9.33 20.66 15.94
C GLU A 161 9.36 20.76 14.40
N ASP A 162 10.18 19.94 13.69
CA ASP A 162 10.35 19.90 12.23
C ASP A 162 9.80 18.62 11.58
N ALA A 163 9.17 17.73 12.33
CA ALA A 163 8.74 16.40 11.86
C ALA A 163 7.83 16.45 10.63
N ARG A 164 6.98 17.48 10.53
CA ARG A 164 6.09 17.68 9.38
C ARG A 164 6.87 18.00 8.12
N ASP A 165 7.84 18.90 8.19
CA ASP A 165 8.63 19.33 7.05
C ASP A 165 9.53 18.18 6.56
N VAL A 166 10.06 17.37 7.48
CA VAL A 166 10.78 16.14 7.16
C VAL A 166 9.90 15.13 6.43
N ALA A 167 8.65 14.93 6.88
CA ALA A 167 7.70 14.04 6.22
C ALA A 167 7.33 14.53 4.81
N LEU A 168 7.09 15.83 4.63
CA LEU A 168 6.83 16.45 3.32
C LEU A 168 8.02 16.28 2.38
N SER A 169 9.24 16.56 2.86
CA SER A 169 10.46 16.46 2.07
C SER A 169 10.77 15.01 1.67
N TYR A 170 10.53 14.04 2.56
CA TYR A 170 10.64 12.60 2.24
C TYR A 170 9.61 12.20 1.17
N ALA A 171 8.34 12.59 1.34
CA ALA A 171 7.28 12.30 0.38
C ALA A 171 7.57 12.88 -1.01
N SER A 172 8.12 14.11 -1.06
CA SER A 172 8.59 14.70 -2.31
C SER A 172 9.72 13.87 -2.94
N ALA A 173 10.73 13.44 -2.16
CA ALA A 173 11.86 12.66 -2.67
C ALA A 173 11.47 11.28 -3.21
N ILE A 174 10.37 10.69 -2.76
CA ILE A 174 9.84 9.46 -3.36
C ILE A 174 8.90 9.71 -4.56
N GLY A 175 8.69 10.98 -4.94
CA GLY A 175 7.94 11.42 -6.12
C GLY A 175 6.51 11.91 -5.85
N ALA A 176 6.02 11.86 -4.62
CA ALA A 176 4.64 12.22 -4.31
C ALA A 176 4.33 13.71 -4.54
N GLY A 177 5.33 14.60 -4.41
CA GLY A 177 5.14 16.03 -4.67
C GLY A 177 4.77 16.38 -6.12
N ARG A 178 4.94 15.45 -7.06
CA ARG A 178 4.50 15.57 -8.45
C ARG A 178 3.01 15.26 -8.63
N ALA A 179 2.42 14.47 -7.71
CA ALA A 179 1.03 14.02 -7.78
C ALA A 179 0.15 14.68 -6.71
N GLY A 180 0.71 14.94 -5.52
CA GLY A 180 0.05 15.58 -4.40
C GLY A 180 0.29 14.86 -3.08
N ILE A 181 0.53 15.64 -2.04
CA ILE A 181 0.70 15.16 -0.66
C ILE A 181 -0.39 15.78 0.20
N ILE A 182 -1.06 14.96 1.00
CA ILE A 182 -2.17 15.36 1.87
C ILE A 182 -1.79 15.02 3.31
N GLU A 183 -2.04 15.96 4.21
CA GLU A 183 -1.85 15.76 5.64
C GLU A 183 -3.07 15.11 6.27
N THR A 184 -2.85 14.10 7.10
CA THR A 184 -3.87 13.34 7.83
C THR A 184 -3.38 12.97 9.24
N THR A 185 -4.00 11.99 9.87
CA THR A 185 -3.58 11.43 11.16
C THR A 185 -3.28 9.93 11.02
N PHE A 186 -2.49 9.37 11.93
CA PHE A 186 -2.28 7.91 12.00
C PHE A 186 -3.60 7.14 12.11
N LYS A 187 -4.53 7.66 12.91
CA LYS A 187 -5.86 7.08 13.07
C LYS A 187 -6.64 7.05 11.74
N GLU A 188 -6.78 8.21 11.11
CA GLU A 188 -7.58 8.35 9.90
C GLU A 188 -6.98 7.52 8.75
N GLU A 189 -5.67 7.60 8.54
CA GLU A 189 -4.99 6.78 7.52
C GLU A 189 -5.22 5.29 7.77
N THR A 190 -4.95 4.80 9.00
CA THR A 190 -5.06 3.38 9.31
C THR A 190 -6.48 2.85 9.15
N GLU A 191 -7.46 3.54 9.71
CA GLU A 191 -8.86 3.09 9.68
C GLU A 191 -9.44 3.14 8.26
N THR A 192 -9.15 4.19 7.50
CA THR A 192 -9.68 4.33 6.13
C THR A 192 -8.96 3.43 5.13
N ASP A 193 -7.66 3.19 5.28
CA ASP A 193 -6.89 2.27 4.44
C ASP A 193 -7.37 0.83 4.64
N LEU A 194 -7.42 0.34 5.88
CA LEU A 194 -7.95 -0.98 6.22
C LEU A 194 -9.40 -1.16 5.75
N PHE A 195 -10.25 -0.15 5.92
CA PHE A 195 -11.62 -0.22 5.42
C PHE A 195 -11.66 -0.28 3.89
N GLY A 196 -10.90 0.57 3.22
CA GLY A 196 -10.85 0.63 1.76
C GLY A 196 -10.42 -0.70 1.15
N GLU A 197 -9.34 -1.30 1.67
CA GLU A 197 -8.84 -2.58 1.14
C GLU A 197 -9.78 -3.76 1.44
N GLN A 198 -10.40 -3.80 2.62
CA GLN A 198 -11.31 -4.89 3.00
C GLN A 198 -12.66 -4.78 2.29
N ALA A 199 -13.29 -3.62 2.37
CA ALA A 199 -14.66 -3.44 1.91
C ALA A 199 -14.79 -3.17 0.40
N VAL A 200 -13.77 -2.59 -0.24
CA VAL A 200 -13.90 -2.08 -1.62
C VAL A 200 -12.78 -2.57 -2.54
N ILE A 201 -11.56 -2.04 -2.40
CA ILE A 201 -10.53 -2.12 -3.45
C ILE A 201 -9.80 -3.46 -3.56
N CYS A 202 -9.84 -4.29 -2.52
CA CYS A 202 -9.28 -5.65 -2.55
C CYS A 202 -10.38 -6.67 -2.25
N GLY A 203 -10.89 -6.72 -1.01
CA GLY A 203 -11.85 -7.71 -0.58
C GLY A 203 -13.18 -7.62 -1.34
N GLY A 204 -13.80 -6.44 -1.36
CA GLY A 204 -15.08 -6.21 -2.01
C GLY A 204 -15.06 -6.51 -3.50
N VAL A 205 -14.12 -5.91 -4.25
CA VAL A 205 -14.01 -6.12 -5.70
C VAL A 205 -13.68 -7.57 -6.06
N SER A 206 -12.80 -8.23 -5.32
CA SER A 206 -12.45 -9.63 -5.57
C SER A 206 -13.63 -10.57 -5.34
N ALA A 207 -14.40 -10.34 -4.28
CA ALA A 207 -15.61 -11.10 -3.98
C ALA A 207 -16.70 -10.88 -5.06
N LEU A 208 -16.90 -9.63 -5.49
CA LEU A 208 -17.86 -9.28 -6.53
C LEU A 208 -17.53 -9.97 -7.86
N ILE A 209 -16.27 -9.89 -8.31
CA ILE A 209 -15.79 -10.54 -9.53
C ILE A 209 -16.01 -12.06 -9.46
N LYS A 210 -15.57 -12.67 -8.37
CA LYS A 210 -15.66 -14.11 -8.17
C LYS A 210 -17.11 -14.59 -8.20
N THR A 211 -17.99 -13.93 -7.44
CA THR A 211 -19.41 -14.27 -7.39
C THR A 211 -20.08 -14.08 -8.77
N GLY A 212 -19.79 -12.99 -9.48
CA GLY A 212 -20.31 -12.77 -10.83
C GLY A 212 -19.86 -13.86 -11.82
N PHE A 213 -18.60 -14.27 -11.75
CA PHE A 213 -18.07 -15.38 -12.54
C PHE A 213 -18.78 -16.70 -12.22
N GLU A 214 -18.93 -17.04 -10.94
CA GLU A 214 -19.59 -18.28 -10.49
C GLU A 214 -21.05 -18.33 -10.98
N VAL A 215 -21.83 -17.26 -10.81
CA VAL A 215 -23.23 -17.17 -11.25
C VAL A 215 -23.38 -17.39 -12.76
N LEU A 216 -22.50 -16.82 -13.57
CA LEU A 216 -22.54 -17.04 -15.03
C LEU A 216 -22.20 -18.48 -15.40
N VAL A 217 -21.19 -19.07 -14.78
CA VAL A 217 -20.78 -20.45 -15.05
C VAL A 217 -21.85 -21.45 -14.60
N GLU A 218 -22.46 -21.24 -13.44
CA GLU A 218 -23.57 -22.04 -12.93
C GLU A 218 -24.81 -21.98 -13.82
N ALA A 219 -25.03 -20.83 -14.48
CA ALA A 219 -26.08 -20.67 -15.48
C ALA A 219 -25.76 -21.31 -16.85
N GLY A 220 -24.59 -21.95 -17.00
CA GLY A 220 -24.20 -22.67 -18.21
C GLY A 220 -23.44 -21.84 -19.24
N TYR A 221 -23.02 -20.61 -18.90
CA TYR A 221 -22.18 -19.81 -19.79
C TYR A 221 -20.75 -20.30 -19.78
N SER A 222 -20.04 -20.07 -20.90
CA SER A 222 -18.61 -20.41 -21.00
C SER A 222 -17.78 -19.69 -19.93
N PRO A 223 -16.92 -20.38 -19.17
CA PRO A 223 -16.03 -19.74 -18.21
C PRO A 223 -15.11 -18.67 -18.85
N TYR A 224 -14.75 -18.82 -20.12
CA TYR A 224 -13.96 -17.82 -20.84
C TYR A 224 -14.76 -16.52 -21.04
N MET A 225 -16.03 -16.62 -21.46
CA MET A 225 -16.89 -15.43 -21.58
C MET A 225 -17.15 -14.79 -20.24
N ALA A 226 -17.45 -15.58 -19.22
CA ALA A 226 -17.63 -15.07 -17.87
C ALA A 226 -16.38 -14.30 -17.38
N TYR A 227 -15.17 -14.80 -17.65
CA TYR A 227 -13.94 -14.12 -17.29
C TYR A 227 -13.77 -12.77 -18.01
N PHE A 228 -14.07 -12.71 -19.32
CA PHE A 228 -13.98 -11.46 -20.06
C PHE A 228 -14.92 -10.41 -19.52
N GLU A 229 -16.19 -10.76 -19.31
CA GLU A 229 -17.25 -9.83 -18.91
C GLU A 229 -17.08 -9.31 -17.48
N VAL A 230 -16.67 -10.15 -16.51
CA VAL A 230 -16.63 -9.75 -15.10
C VAL A 230 -15.25 -9.32 -14.59
N LEU A 231 -14.18 -9.65 -15.30
CA LEU A 231 -12.82 -9.35 -14.84
C LEU A 231 -11.99 -8.58 -15.86
N HIS A 232 -11.88 -9.08 -17.09
CA HIS A 232 -10.94 -8.50 -18.06
C HIS A 232 -11.29 -7.05 -18.42
N GLU A 233 -12.55 -6.78 -18.67
CA GLU A 233 -13.04 -5.45 -19.06
C GLU A 233 -13.00 -4.44 -17.90
N MET A 234 -13.06 -4.91 -16.65
CA MET A 234 -13.09 -4.03 -15.46
C MET A 234 -11.97 -3.00 -15.44
N LYS A 235 -10.77 -3.36 -15.92
CA LYS A 235 -9.63 -2.41 -15.94
C LYS A 235 -9.98 -1.15 -16.73
N LEU A 236 -10.64 -1.29 -17.88
CA LEU A 236 -10.98 -0.15 -18.75
C LEU A 236 -11.97 0.79 -18.05
N LEU A 237 -12.95 0.23 -17.33
CA LEU A 237 -13.94 1.01 -16.58
C LEU A 237 -13.29 1.69 -15.36
N VAL A 238 -12.40 0.99 -14.66
CA VAL A 238 -11.64 1.58 -13.54
C VAL A 238 -10.75 2.74 -14.02
N ASP A 239 -10.13 2.62 -15.18
CA ASP A 239 -9.35 3.70 -15.78
C ASP A 239 -10.22 4.95 -16.06
N LEU A 240 -11.46 4.77 -16.56
CA LEU A 240 -12.40 5.88 -16.76
C LEU A 240 -12.83 6.52 -15.43
N ILE A 241 -13.13 5.70 -14.42
CA ILE A 241 -13.47 6.18 -13.06
C ILE A 241 -12.31 6.98 -12.47
N ASN A 242 -11.10 6.51 -12.65
CA ASN A 242 -9.90 7.20 -12.13
C ASN A 242 -9.66 8.56 -12.80
N GLN A 243 -10.00 8.68 -14.09
CA GLN A 243 -9.80 9.92 -14.84
C GLN A 243 -10.89 10.96 -14.59
N GLY A 244 -12.16 10.56 -14.55
CA GLY A 244 -13.27 11.49 -14.54
C GLY A 244 -14.36 11.20 -13.50
N GLY A 245 -14.14 10.22 -12.60
CA GLY A 245 -15.13 9.81 -11.63
C GLY A 245 -16.26 8.97 -12.22
N LEU A 246 -17.25 8.65 -11.39
CA LEU A 246 -18.38 7.80 -11.78
C LEU A 246 -19.26 8.44 -12.88
N ALA A 247 -19.35 9.77 -12.92
CA ALA A 247 -20.17 10.46 -13.89
C ALA A 247 -19.59 10.36 -15.32
N ASP A 248 -18.29 10.57 -15.47
CA ASP A 248 -17.62 10.48 -16.77
C ASP A 248 -17.51 9.04 -17.27
N MET A 249 -17.33 8.09 -16.35
CA MET A 249 -17.41 6.67 -16.71
C MET A 249 -18.78 6.34 -17.28
N ARG A 250 -19.88 6.76 -16.62
CA ARG A 250 -21.26 6.56 -17.11
C ARG A 250 -21.52 7.22 -18.46
N TYR A 251 -21.04 8.45 -18.62
CA TYR A 251 -21.13 9.14 -19.91
C TYR A 251 -20.41 8.39 -21.05
N SER A 252 -19.38 7.63 -20.73
CA SER A 252 -18.54 6.93 -21.71
C SER A 252 -19.05 5.53 -22.09
N ILE A 253 -20.06 5.01 -21.41
CA ILE A 253 -20.64 3.69 -21.68
C ILE A 253 -21.98 3.81 -22.41
N SER A 254 -22.56 2.68 -22.88
CA SER A 254 -23.85 2.68 -23.55
C SER A 254 -25.01 3.01 -22.60
N ASN A 255 -26.10 3.58 -23.14
CA ASN A 255 -27.32 3.83 -22.36
C ASN A 255 -27.86 2.57 -21.65
N THR A 256 -27.69 1.40 -22.28
CA THR A 256 -28.11 0.11 -21.72
C THR A 256 -27.25 -0.22 -20.46
N ALA A 257 -25.95 -0.04 -20.54
CA ALA A 257 -25.04 -0.29 -19.43
C ALA A 257 -25.26 0.73 -18.30
N GLU A 258 -25.40 2.03 -18.61
CA GLU A 258 -25.68 3.08 -17.64
C GLU A 258 -27.02 2.85 -16.92
N TYR A 259 -28.07 2.50 -17.64
CA TYR A 259 -29.38 2.17 -17.05
C TYR A 259 -29.29 0.93 -16.14
N GLY A 260 -28.54 -0.08 -16.57
CA GLY A 260 -28.25 -1.28 -15.77
C GLY A 260 -27.49 -0.96 -14.50
N ASP A 261 -26.43 -0.17 -14.59
CA ASP A 261 -25.64 0.30 -13.44
C ASP A 261 -26.55 0.97 -12.40
N MET A 262 -27.27 2.01 -12.79
CA MET A 262 -28.09 2.80 -11.86
C MET A 262 -29.27 2.03 -11.28
N THR A 263 -29.84 1.07 -11.99
CA THR A 263 -31.05 0.35 -11.57
C THR A 263 -30.81 -1.03 -10.97
N ARG A 264 -29.67 -1.66 -11.29
CA ARG A 264 -29.33 -3.03 -10.82
C ARG A 264 -28.18 -3.03 -9.81
N GLY A 265 -27.24 -2.11 -9.92
CA GLY A 265 -26.16 -1.94 -8.94
C GLY A 265 -26.65 -1.92 -7.49
N PRO A 266 -27.66 -1.08 -7.14
CA PRO A 266 -28.23 -1.03 -5.78
C PRO A 266 -28.92 -2.32 -5.29
N LYS A 267 -29.25 -3.26 -6.21
CA LYS A 267 -29.76 -4.58 -5.83
C LYS A 267 -28.65 -5.55 -5.40
N VAL A 268 -27.45 -5.40 -5.97
CA VAL A 268 -26.28 -6.20 -5.67
C VAL A 268 -25.59 -5.64 -4.42
N ILE A 269 -25.32 -4.34 -4.41
CA ILE A 269 -24.73 -3.63 -3.27
C ILE A 269 -25.83 -2.79 -2.60
N GLY A 270 -26.66 -3.45 -1.80
CA GLY A 270 -27.81 -2.86 -1.12
C GLY A 270 -27.56 -2.62 0.38
N GLU A 271 -28.67 -2.55 1.14
CA GLU A 271 -28.63 -2.25 2.58
C GLU A 271 -27.90 -3.33 3.39
N GLN A 272 -27.98 -4.60 2.98
CA GLN A 272 -27.25 -5.69 3.62
C GLN A 272 -25.73 -5.49 3.48
N SER A 273 -25.25 -5.16 2.28
CA SER A 273 -23.82 -4.87 2.05
C SER A 273 -23.38 -3.63 2.84
N ARG A 274 -24.23 -2.58 2.90
CA ARG A 274 -23.97 -1.38 3.69
C ARG A 274 -23.83 -1.70 5.18
N ASN A 275 -24.66 -2.57 5.74
CA ASN A 275 -24.57 -2.96 7.13
C ASN A 275 -23.33 -3.79 7.41
N ALA A 276 -22.96 -4.72 6.53
CA ALA A 276 -21.70 -5.45 6.62
C ALA A 276 -20.48 -4.50 6.61
N MET A 277 -20.47 -3.49 5.75
CA MET A 277 -19.41 -2.46 5.73
C MET A 277 -19.33 -1.67 7.03
N LYS A 278 -20.48 -1.34 7.65
CA LYS A 278 -20.48 -0.67 8.97
C LYS A 278 -19.90 -1.56 10.07
N ASP A 279 -20.17 -2.85 10.02
CA ASP A 279 -19.64 -3.80 11.00
C ASP A 279 -18.14 -4.00 10.80
N LEU A 280 -17.65 -4.14 9.56
CA LEU A 280 -16.22 -4.13 9.26
C LEU A 280 -15.51 -2.87 9.80
N LEU A 281 -16.13 -1.70 9.61
CA LEU A 281 -15.56 -0.45 10.13
C LEU A 281 -15.48 -0.44 11.66
N LYS A 282 -16.49 -0.97 12.36
CA LYS A 282 -16.45 -1.10 13.82
C LYS A 282 -15.34 -2.04 14.30
N ASP A 283 -15.13 -3.16 13.61
CA ASP A 283 -14.05 -4.11 13.93
C ASP A 283 -12.67 -3.48 13.74
N ILE A 284 -12.52 -2.66 12.71
CA ILE A 284 -11.30 -1.86 12.48
C ILE A 284 -11.13 -0.85 13.62
N GLN A 285 -12.13 -0.03 13.89
CA GLN A 285 -12.06 1.04 14.90
C GLN A 285 -11.84 0.53 16.32
N SER A 286 -12.40 -0.63 16.65
CA SER A 286 -12.20 -1.27 17.95
C SER A 286 -10.86 -2.00 18.09
N GLY A 287 -10.15 -2.24 17.00
CA GLY A 287 -8.95 -3.07 16.95
C GLY A 287 -9.22 -4.58 16.92
N ALA A 288 -10.47 -5.01 16.80
CA ALA A 288 -10.84 -6.43 16.74
C ALA A 288 -10.17 -7.11 15.55
N PHE A 289 -10.25 -6.51 14.35
CA PHE A 289 -9.55 -7.02 13.17
C PHE A 289 -8.02 -7.08 13.36
N ALA A 290 -7.43 -6.04 13.94
CA ALA A 290 -5.99 -6.01 14.17
C ALA A 290 -5.53 -7.14 15.11
N ASN A 291 -6.31 -7.45 16.14
CA ASN A 291 -6.02 -8.55 17.05
C ASN A 291 -6.20 -9.90 16.36
N GLU A 292 -7.30 -10.13 15.62
CA GLU A 292 -7.52 -11.35 14.84
C GLU A 292 -6.36 -11.60 13.86
N PHE A 293 -5.95 -10.58 13.13
CA PHE A 293 -4.82 -10.67 12.19
C PHE A 293 -3.51 -11.06 12.89
N MET A 294 -3.17 -10.39 13.99
CA MET A 294 -1.96 -10.68 14.74
C MET A 294 -1.96 -12.08 15.34
N GLU A 295 -3.10 -12.57 15.86
CA GLU A 295 -3.26 -13.93 16.38
C GLU A 295 -3.07 -14.97 15.27
N GLU A 296 -3.66 -14.78 14.10
CA GLU A 296 -3.50 -15.67 12.95
C GLU A 296 -2.02 -15.74 12.52
N MET A 297 -1.34 -14.59 12.41
CA MET A 297 0.09 -14.54 12.03
C MET A 297 0.97 -15.25 13.06
N GLN A 298 0.72 -15.08 14.37
CA GLN A 298 1.46 -15.71 15.46
C GLN A 298 1.17 -17.21 15.57
N SER A 299 -0.04 -17.66 15.22
CA SER A 299 -0.43 -19.08 15.26
C SER A 299 0.10 -19.93 14.10
N GLY A 300 0.86 -19.33 13.17
CA GLY A 300 1.49 -20.01 12.03
C GLY A 300 0.69 -19.93 10.74
N CYS A 301 -0.19 -18.95 10.59
CA CYS A 301 -0.87 -18.57 9.33
C CYS A 301 -1.70 -19.72 8.71
N LYS A 302 -2.33 -20.56 9.51
CA LYS A 302 -3.05 -21.77 9.01
C LYS A 302 -4.25 -21.39 8.16
N LYS A 303 -5.17 -20.60 8.72
CA LYS A 303 -6.37 -20.09 8.02
C LYS A 303 -5.98 -19.28 6.79
N PHE A 304 -5.00 -18.39 6.94
CA PHE A 304 -4.52 -17.53 5.88
C PHE A 304 -3.94 -18.33 4.70
N ASN A 305 -3.11 -19.34 4.96
CA ASN A 305 -2.54 -20.21 3.92
C ASN A 305 -3.59 -21.08 3.25
N GLU A 306 -4.59 -21.55 4.00
CA GLU A 306 -5.72 -22.30 3.44
C GLU A 306 -6.54 -21.44 2.49
N LEU A 307 -6.90 -20.21 2.90
CA LEU A 307 -7.60 -19.25 2.05
C LEU A 307 -6.81 -18.89 0.79
N ARG A 308 -5.50 -18.69 0.91
CA ARG A 308 -4.62 -18.47 -0.26
C ARG A 308 -4.69 -19.63 -1.25
N LYS A 309 -4.62 -20.85 -0.76
CA LYS A 309 -4.71 -22.05 -1.59
C LYS A 309 -6.07 -22.16 -2.29
N GLN A 310 -7.15 -22.03 -1.54
CA GLN A 310 -8.51 -22.09 -2.08
C GLN A 310 -8.72 -21.06 -3.20
N ASN A 311 -8.28 -19.82 -2.99
CA ASN A 311 -8.41 -18.78 -4.01
C ASN A 311 -7.50 -19.01 -5.22
N ALA A 312 -6.27 -19.51 -5.02
CA ALA A 312 -5.37 -19.83 -6.13
C ALA A 312 -5.85 -21.02 -6.98
N ASP A 313 -6.56 -21.98 -6.38
CA ASP A 313 -7.11 -23.16 -7.06
C ASP A 313 -8.46 -22.89 -7.75
N HIS A 314 -9.03 -21.71 -7.60
CA HIS A 314 -10.34 -21.35 -8.16
C HIS A 314 -10.33 -21.39 -9.70
N LEU A 315 -11.49 -21.75 -10.30
CA LEU A 315 -11.61 -21.88 -11.76
C LEU A 315 -11.28 -20.58 -12.51
N ILE A 316 -11.65 -19.43 -11.96
CA ILE A 316 -11.34 -18.11 -12.54
C ILE A 316 -9.83 -17.89 -12.74
N GLU A 317 -8.99 -18.40 -11.83
CA GLU A 317 -7.53 -18.28 -11.94
C GLU A 317 -6.97 -19.18 -13.05
N LYS A 318 -7.51 -20.40 -13.21
CA LYS A 318 -7.13 -21.33 -14.27
C LYS A 318 -7.48 -20.74 -15.64
N VAL A 319 -8.73 -20.32 -15.82
CA VAL A 319 -9.22 -19.68 -17.04
C VAL A 319 -8.44 -18.41 -17.34
N GLY A 320 -8.24 -17.56 -16.34
CA GLY A 320 -7.48 -16.33 -16.49
C GLY A 320 -6.03 -16.55 -16.87
N LYS A 321 -5.38 -17.63 -16.38
CA LYS A 321 -4.02 -18.00 -16.79
C LYS A 321 -3.96 -18.36 -18.27
N GLU A 322 -4.90 -19.15 -18.76
CA GLU A 322 -4.98 -19.53 -20.18
C GLU A 322 -5.20 -18.31 -21.07
N ILE A 323 -6.17 -17.45 -20.73
CA ILE A 323 -6.47 -16.23 -21.48
C ILE A 323 -5.24 -15.30 -21.51
N ARG A 324 -4.64 -15.00 -20.35
CA ARG A 324 -3.45 -14.14 -20.27
C ARG A 324 -2.24 -14.69 -21.02
N SER A 325 -2.11 -16.01 -21.15
CA SER A 325 -1.03 -16.63 -21.93
C SER A 325 -1.28 -16.55 -23.45
N SER A 326 -2.54 -16.40 -23.89
CA SER A 326 -2.91 -16.34 -25.30
C SER A 326 -2.86 -14.92 -25.87
N PHE A 327 -2.81 -13.90 -25.02
CA PHE A 327 -2.66 -12.52 -25.47
C PHE A 327 -1.19 -12.16 -25.70
N VAL A 328 -0.92 -11.64 -26.88
CA VAL A 328 0.36 -10.96 -27.18
C VAL A 328 0.29 -9.57 -26.55
N TRP A 329 0.51 -9.50 -25.23
CA TRP A 329 0.78 -8.22 -24.59
C TRP A 329 2.15 -7.76 -25.07
N GLY A 330 2.24 -6.62 -25.72
CA GLY A 330 3.54 -6.02 -26.03
C GLY A 330 4.43 -5.99 -24.77
N ASP A 331 5.73 -6.13 -24.91
CA ASP A 331 6.74 -6.35 -23.84
C ASP A 331 6.75 -5.33 -22.68
N GLY A 332 5.86 -4.34 -22.68
CA GLY A 332 5.70 -3.29 -21.66
C GLY A 332 4.67 -3.53 -20.56
N GLY A 333 3.98 -4.68 -20.52
CA GLY A 333 2.73 -4.79 -19.73
C GLY A 333 2.78 -5.52 -18.40
N LYS A 334 3.86 -6.22 -18.03
CA LYS A 334 3.90 -6.94 -16.73
C LYS A 334 4.36 -6.02 -15.60
N ILE A 335 3.40 -5.47 -14.86
CA ILE A 335 3.64 -4.69 -13.65
C ILE A 335 4.18 -5.60 -12.52
N ILE A 336 3.68 -6.84 -12.44
CA ILE A 336 4.08 -7.80 -11.39
C ILE A 336 5.28 -8.60 -11.87
N ASN A 337 6.39 -8.45 -11.17
CA ASN A 337 7.59 -9.29 -11.34
C ASN A 337 7.88 -9.97 -9.99
N ARG A 338 7.58 -11.26 -9.88
CA ARG A 338 7.80 -12.04 -8.64
C ARG A 338 9.26 -12.09 -8.17
N ASP A 339 10.21 -11.82 -9.07
CA ASP A 339 11.62 -11.73 -8.73
C ASP A 339 11.99 -10.34 -8.17
N LYS A 340 11.15 -9.34 -8.42
CA LYS A 340 11.33 -7.96 -7.94
C LYS A 340 10.48 -7.60 -6.70
N ASN A 341 9.49 -8.44 -6.37
CA ASN A 341 8.61 -8.21 -5.21
C ASN A 341 9.03 -9.05 -4.01
#